data_b4a7721efd68c6d2c1dd1c442255b6c3
#
_entry.id   b4a7721efd68c6d2c1dd1c442255b6c3
#
_cell.length_a   1.000
_cell.length_b   1.000
_cell.length_c   1.000
_cell.angle_alpha   90.00
_cell.angle_beta   90.00
_cell.angle_gamma   90.00
#
_symmetry.space_group_name_H-M   'P 1'
#
loop_
_entity.id
_entity.type
_entity.pdbx_description
1 polymer ?
#
loop_
_entity_poly.entity_id
_entity_poly.type
_entity_poly.pdbx_seq_one_letter_code
_entity_poly.pdbx_strand_id
1 'polypeptide(L)'
;MPGQAWDDDPADRARILSNVSSLLTGLRADAPARTVPGIAEVKRWHAACYEGCKLPVAGYAGHFRGDPAVPELMGYEVGVGARQSDGWPSKVGVFSPQVHGEVLQLLSQVGAGIARLDAILAPGSRPAEAAQLQAIASLAAVIHGEWIRIHPYANGNGRTARIWAAWVALRYGVPIFVSVKPRPDDIAYVVASASSMGRPPDFRGDHSLALNLFTDMLVQVLRQ
;
A
#
# COMPACT_ATOMS: atom_id res chain seq x y z
N MET A 1 -0.46 -12.36 -24.74
CA MET A 1 0.65 -13.07 -24.06
C MET A 1 0.64 -12.62 -22.62
N PRO A 2 0.89 -13.50 -21.61
CA PRO A 2 1.06 -13.03 -20.26
C PRO A 2 2.21 -12.02 -20.23
N GLY A 3 2.04 -10.91 -19.51
CA GLY A 3 3.07 -9.89 -19.37
C GLY A 3 4.35 -10.44 -18.74
N GLN A 4 5.47 -9.79 -18.99
CA GLN A 4 6.76 -10.18 -18.42
C GLN A 4 6.74 -10.01 -16.90
N ALA A 5 7.17 -11.05 -16.15
CA ALA A 5 7.29 -10.98 -14.70
C ALA A 5 8.25 -9.84 -14.30
N TRP A 6 7.91 -9.14 -13.21
CA TRP A 6 8.70 -8.01 -12.74
C TRP A 6 9.11 -8.18 -11.27
N ASP A 7 10.40 -8.30 -11.07
CA ASP A 7 11.06 -8.19 -9.78
C ASP A 7 12.01 -6.99 -9.78
N ASP A 8 12.27 -6.42 -8.58
CA ASP A 8 13.23 -5.32 -8.43
C ASP A 8 14.63 -5.81 -8.87
N ASP A 9 15.28 -5.08 -9.80
CA ASP A 9 16.67 -5.33 -10.12
C ASP A 9 17.54 -5.01 -8.88
N PRO A 10 18.40 -5.94 -8.43
CA PRO A 10 19.30 -5.69 -7.30
C PRO A 10 20.17 -4.45 -7.49
N ALA A 11 20.55 -4.12 -8.73
CA ALA A 11 21.32 -2.92 -9.07
C ALA A 11 20.55 -1.61 -8.79
N ASP A 12 19.22 -1.63 -8.83
CA ASP A 12 18.39 -0.48 -8.59
C ASP A 12 18.05 -0.26 -7.10
N ARG A 13 18.50 -1.14 -6.22
CA ARG A 13 18.14 -1.10 -4.79
C ARG A 13 18.42 0.26 -4.12
N ALA A 14 19.59 0.85 -4.36
CA ALA A 14 20.00 2.14 -3.81
C ALA A 14 19.12 3.28 -4.39
N ARG A 15 18.84 3.22 -5.70
CA ARG A 15 17.98 4.20 -6.37
C ARG A 15 16.56 4.16 -5.83
N ILE A 16 15.96 2.99 -5.71
CA ILE A 16 14.62 2.81 -5.12
C ILE A 16 14.59 3.36 -3.68
N LEU A 17 15.62 3.13 -2.89
CA LEU A 17 15.72 3.67 -1.53
C LEU A 17 15.74 5.21 -1.53
N SER A 18 16.55 5.82 -2.39
CA SER A 18 16.62 7.26 -2.58
C SER A 18 15.28 7.85 -3.02
N ASN A 19 14.64 7.23 -4.03
CA ASN A 19 13.35 7.66 -4.55
C ASN A 19 12.26 7.61 -3.47
N VAL A 20 12.20 6.54 -2.68
CA VAL A 20 11.26 6.42 -1.55
C VAL A 20 11.53 7.51 -0.50
N SER A 21 12.79 7.80 -0.18
CA SER A 21 13.14 8.86 0.76
C SER A 21 12.67 10.23 0.27
N SER A 22 12.90 10.55 -1.01
CA SER A 22 12.44 11.79 -1.64
C SER A 22 10.91 11.90 -1.63
N LEU A 23 10.20 10.80 -1.96
CA LEU A 23 8.75 10.75 -1.90
C LEU A 23 8.23 11.01 -0.48
N LEU A 24 8.81 10.38 0.55
CA LEU A 24 8.40 10.59 1.93
C LEU A 24 8.67 12.03 2.41
N THR A 25 9.72 12.66 1.92
CA THR A 25 10.00 14.08 2.17
C THR A 25 8.91 14.97 1.57
N GLY A 26 8.49 14.70 0.33
CA GLY A 26 7.37 15.39 -0.30
C GLY A 26 6.06 15.19 0.46
N LEU A 27 5.71 13.95 0.80
CA LEU A 27 4.50 13.64 1.58
C LEU A 27 4.48 14.36 2.93
N ARG A 28 5.64 14.51 3.59
CA ARG A 28 5.74 15.27 4.85
C ARG A 28 5.49 16.76 4.63
N ALA A 29 5.99 17.33 3.54
CA ALA A 29 5.75 18.73 3.19
C ALA A 29 4.28 18.99 2.86
N ASP A 30 3.61 18.04 2.20
CA ASP A 30 2.20 18.15 1.78
C ASP A 30 1.20 17.81 2.90
N ALA A 31 1.63 17.12 3.96
CA ALA A 31 0.77 16.64 5.03
C ALA A 31 -0.11 17.73 5.69
N PRO A 32 0.35 18.99 5.90
CA PRO A 32 -0.49 20.05 6.48
C PRO A 32 -1.70 20.40 5.65
N ALA A 33 -1.64 20.23 4.32
CA ALA A 33 -2.77 20.51 3.41
C ALA A 33 -3.92 19.51 3.57
N ARG A 34 -3.65 18.35 4.19
CA ARG A 34 -4.65 17.28 4.43
C ARG A 34 -5.44 16.87 3.19
N THR A 35 -4.86 16.98 2.00
CA THR A 35 -5.48 16.51 0.76
C THR A 35 -5.60 14.99 0.78
N VAL A 36 -6.77 14.47 0.41
CA VAL A 36 -6.99 13.03 0.24
C VAL A 36 -6.50 12.61 -1.14
N PRO A 37 -5.59 11.62 -1.26
CA PRO A 37 -5.05 11.22 -2.54
C PRO A 37 -6.12 10.57 -3.44
N GLY A 38 -6.13 10.97 -4.70
CA GLY A 38 -6.88 10.29 -5.74
C GLY A 38 -6.05 9.24 -6.49
N ILE A 39 -6.66 8.60 -7.49
CA ILE A 39 -5.98 7.59 -8.34
C ILE A 39 -4.69 8.13 -8.95
N ALA A 40 -4.72 9.34 -9.52
CA ALA A 40 -3.56 9.95 -10.17
C ALA A 40 -2.39 10.11 -9.19
N GLU A 41 -2.69 10.51 -7.94
CA GLU A 41 -1.69 10.67 -6.90
C GLU A 41 -1.02 9.35 -6.55
N VAL A 42 -1.80 8.30 -6.33
CA VAL A 42 -1.27 6.99 -5.97
C VAL A 42 -0.47 6.36 -7.12
N LYS A 43 -0.89 6.56 -8.36
CA LYS A 43 -0.12 6.17 -9.54
C LYS A 43 1.23 6.92 -9.59
N ARG A 44 1.26 8.22 -9.28
CA ARG A 44 2.50 9.01 -9.18
C ARG A 44 3.43 8.51 -8.07
N TRP A 45 2.91 8.16 -6.89
CA TRP A 45 3.72 7.57 -5.81
C TRP A 45 4.43 6.30 -6.27
N HIS A 46 3.69 5.42 -6.94
CA HIS A 46 4.29 4.19 -7.47
C HIS A 46 5.34 4.50 -8.54
N ALA A 47 5.04 5.34 -9.51
CA ALA A 47 5.98 5.74 -10.56
C ALA A 47 7.26 6.37 -9.98
N ALA A 48 7.11 7.28 -9.01
CA ALA A 48 8.22 7.93 -8.33
C ALA A 48 9.16 6.93 -7.64
N CYS A 49 8.65 5.85 -7.06
CA CYS A 49 9.51 4.81 -6.46
C CYS A 49 10.47 4.17 -7.46
N TYR A 50 10.09 4.15 -8.74
CA TYR A 50 10.84 3.46 -9.80
C TYR A 50 11.47 4.41 -10.81
N GLU A 51 11.48 5.71 -10.52
CA GLU A 51 12.10 6.70 -11.40
C GLU A 51 13.57 6.36 -11.68
N GLY A 52 13.92 6.27 -12.97
CA GLY A 52 15.27 5.92 -13.43
C GLY A 52 15.69 4.48 -13.16
N CYS A 53 14.81 3.60 -12.68
CA CYS A 53 15.07 2.17 -12.53
C CYS A 53 14.87 1.44 -13.86
N LYS A 54 15.54 0.29 -14.00
CA LYS A 54 15.33 -0.62 -15.12
C LYS A 54 14.02 -1.38 -14.94
N LEU A 55 13.10 -1.20 -15.87
CA LEU A 55 11.81 -1.89 -15.88
C LEU A 55 11.76 -2.90 -17.04
N PRO A 56 11.09 -4.07 -16.86
CA PRO A 56 10.88 -5.00 -17.96
C PRO A 56 10.00 -4.42 -19.06
N VAL A 57 9.04 -3.57 -18.70
CA VAL A 57 8.18 -2.79 -19.59
C VAL A 57 8.07 -1.39 -19.01
N ALA A 58 8.33 -0.36 -19.81
CA ALA A 58 8.37 1.04 -19.38
C ALA A 58 7.06 1.50 -18.70
N GLY A 59 5.91 1.00 -19.16
CA GLY A 59 4.59 1.33 -18.64
C GLY A 59 4.20 0.62 -17.34
N TYR A 60 5.03 -0.24 -16.76
CA TYR A 60 4.66 -0.94 -15.51
C TYR A 60 4.63 -0.01 -14.30
N ALA A 61 5.51 0.97 -14.24
CA ALA A 61 5.49 1.95 -13.15
C ALA A 61 4.35 2.95 -13.32
N GLY A 62 3.51 3.07 -12.30
CA GLY A 62 2.38 4.00 -12.30
C GLY A 62 1.10 3.50 -12.99
N HIS A 63 1.10 2.30 -13.57
CA HIS A 63 -0.09 1.72 -14.20
C HIS A 63 -0.59 0.49 -13.43
N PHE A 64 -1.90 0.40 -13.27
CA PHE A 64 -2.53 -0.76 -12.63
C PHE A 64 -2.60 -1.94 -13.60
N ARG A 65 -2.62 -3.14 -13.05
CA ARG A 65 -2.97 -4.34 -13.80
C ARG A 65 -4.36 -4.15 -14.43
N GLY A 66 -4.51 -4.57 -15.68
CA GLY A 66 -5.73 -4.35 -16.46
C GLY A 66 -5.85 -2.96 -17.09
N ASP A 67 -4.83 -2.08 -16.98
CA ASP A 67 -4.83 -0.78 -17.65
C ASP A 67 -4.64 -0.96 -19.16
N PRO A 68 -5.63 -0.58 -20.00
CA PRO A 68 -5.54 -0.75 -21.46
C PRO A 68 -4.46 0.12 -22.12
N ALA A 69 -3.96 1.15 -21.42
CA ALA A 69 -2.85 1.97 -21.90
C ALA A 69 -1.52 1.20 -21.93
N VAL A 70 -1.43 0.07 -21.22
CA VAL A 70 -0.25 -0.81 -21.16
C VAL A 70 -0.72 -2.23 -21.47
N PRO A 71 -0.67 -2.66 -22.74
CA PRO A 71 -1.19 -3.96 -23.17
C PRO A 71 -0.66 -5.17 -22.38
N GLU A 72 0.59 -5.09 -21.91
CA GLU A 72 1.24 -6.14 -21.12
C GLU A 72 0.63 -6.31 -19.72
N LEU A 73 -0.11 -5.32 -19.23
CA LEU A 73 -0.84 -5.38 -17.96
C LEU A 73 -2.26 -5.96 -18.13
N MET A 74 -2.75 -6.09 -19.37
CA MET A 74 -4.03 -6.73 -19.64
C MET A 74 -3.93 -8.23 -19.34
N GLY A 75 -4.77 -8.73 -18.41
CA GLY A 75 -4.72 -10.12 -17.98
C GLY A 75 -3.47 -10.48 -17.15
N TYR A 76 -2.70 -9.49 -16.68
CA TYR A 76 -1.57 -9.72 -15.80
C TYR A 76 -2.07 -10.08 -14.39
N GLU A 77 -1.92 -11.34 -13.99
CA GLU A 77 -2.36 -11.81 -12.70
C GLU A 77 -1.18 -12.01 -11.74
N VAL A 78 -1.40 -11.72 -10.48
CA VAL A 78 -0.39 -11.82 -9.43
C VAL A 78 -0.86 -12.73 -8.31
N GLY A 79 0.07 -13.48 -7.75
CA GLY A 79 -0.21 -14.31 -6.61
C GLY A 79 1.07 -14.70 -5.89
N VAL A 80 0.94 -15.09 -4.63
CA VAL A 80 2.06 -15.46 -3.76
C VAL A 80 1.81 -16.80 -3.07
N GLY A 81 2.90 -17.46 -2.69
CA GLY A 81 2.86 -18.74 -2.01
C GLY A 81 2.78 -19.94 -2.96
N ALA A 82 2.66 -21.13 -2.39
CA ALA A 82 2.65 -22.37 -3.15
C ALA A 82 1.39 -22.52 -4.01
N ARG A 83 1.56 -23.10 -5.21
CA ARG A 83 0.42 -23.46 -6.06
C ARG A 83 -0.43 -24.53 -5.39
N GLN A 84 -1.74 -24.35 -5.49
CA GLN A 84 -2.74 -25.28 -4.99
C GLN A 84 -3.21 -26.25 -6.10
N SER A 85 -4.06 -27.22 -5.76
CA SER A 85 -4.59 -28.22 -6.69
C SER A 85 -5.41 -27.61 -7.85
N ASP A 86 -5.98 -26.42 -7.66
CA ASP A 86 -6.70 -25.67 -8.69
C ASP A 86 -5.78 -24.86 -9.63
N GLY A 87 -4.45 -24.95 -9.47
CA GLY A 87 -3.44 -24.27 -10.27
C GLY A 87 -3.14 -22.83 -9.84
N TRP A 88 -3.90 -22.25 -8.91
CA TRP A 88 -3.64 -20.91 -8.39
C TRP A 88 -2.68 -20.94 -7.20
N PRO A 89 -1.89 -19.85 -6.97
CA PRO A 89 -1.15 -19.65 -5.73
C PRO A 89 -2.07 -19.65 -4.50
N SER A 90 -1.52 -19.89 -3.31
CA SER A 90 -2.28 -19.89 -2.06
C SER A 90 -2.91 -18.54 -1.72
N LYS A 91 -2.37 -17.46 -2.28
CA LYS A 91 -2.89 -16.10 -2.20
C LYS A 91 -2.86 -15.47 -3.58
N VAL A 92 -3.94 -14.77 -3.97
CA VAL A 92 -4.10 -14.16 -5.29
C VAL A 92 -4.64 -12.75 -5.10
N GLY A 93 -4.02 -11.77 -5.78
CA GLY A 93 -4.59 -10.43 -5.90
C GLY A 93 -5.87 -10.44 -6.72
N VAL A 94 -6.70 -9.43 -6.56
CA VAL A 94 -7.92 -9.26 -7.37
C VAL A 94 -7.59 -9.36 -8.86
N PHE A 95 -8.44 -9.99 -9.66
CA PHE A 95 -8.18 -10.16 -11.10
C PHE A 95 -8.06 -8.81 -11.83
N SER A 96 -7.14 -8.75 -12.78
CA SER A 96 -6.75 -7.52 -13.47
C SER A 96 -7.90 -6.68 -14.01
N PRO A 97 -9.00 -7.25 -14.58
CA PRO A 97 -10.13 -6.44 -15.05
C PRO A 97 -10.91 -5.74 -13.93
N GLN A 98 -10.81 -6.23 -12.69
CA GLN A 98 -11.54 -5.69 -11.54
C GLN A 98 -10.73 -4.66 -10.75
N VAL A 99 -9.40 -4.62 -10.92
CA VAL A 99 -8.46 -3.80 -10.13
C VAL A 99 -8.85 -2.34 -10.08
N HIS A 100 -9.19 -1.74 -11.23
CA HIS A 100 -9.56 -0.33 -11.28
C HIS A 100 -10.79 -0.01 -10.41
N GLY A 101 -11.84 -0.84 -10.51
CA GLY A 101 -13.06 -0.71 -9.70
C GLY A 101 -12.81 -0.87 -8.20
N GLU A 102 -12.00 -1.87 -7.82
CA GLU A 102 -11.63 -2.12 -6.43
C GLU A 102 -10.81 -0.97 -5.84
N VAL A 103 -9.89 -0.37 -6.61
CA VAL A 103 -9.14 0.81 -6.17
C VAL A 103 -10.07 2.02 -5.98
N LEU A 104 -11.04 2.25 -6.87
CA LEU A 104 -12.02 3.32 -6.69
C LEU A 104 -12.86 3.12 -5.42
N GLN A 105 -13.29 1.89 -5.16
CA GLN A 105 -14.01 1.55 -3.94
C GLN A 105 -13.16 1.79 -2.69
N LEU A 106 -11.90 1.36 -2.72
CA LEU A 106 -10.95 1.63 -1.62
C LEU A 106 -10.79 3.14 -1.38
N LEU A 107 -10.60 3.95 -2.42
CA LEU A 107 -10.46 5.41 -2.28
C LEU A 107 -11.71 6.05 -1.65
N SER A 108 -12.90 5.57 -2.00
CA SER A 108 -14.15 5.99 -1.33
C SER A 108 -14.15 5.65 0.15
N GLN A 109 -13.72 4.44 0.52
CA GLN A 109 -13.61 4.01 1.92
C GLN A 109 -12.55 4.81 2.68
N VAL A 110 -11.41 5.11 2.05
CA VAL A 110 -10.38 6.01 2.59
C VAL A 110 -10.96 7.38 2.89
N GLY A 111 -11.68 7.98 1.94
CA GLY A 111 -12.36 9.27 2.13
C GLY A 111 -13.31 9.27 3.32
N ALA A 112 -14.14 8.22 3.45
CA ALA A 112 -15.04 8.07 4.59
C ALA A 112 -14.30 7.88 5.93
N GLY A 113 -13.23 7.09 5.95
CA GLY A 113 -12.37 6.90 7.13
C GLY A 113 -11.70 8.21 7.57
N ILE A 114 -11.17 8.96 6.61
CA ILE A 114 -10.58 10.29 6.84
C ILE A 114 -11.61 11.26 7.41
N ALA A 115 -12.82 11.33 6.84
CA ALA A 115 -13.84 12.23 7.32
C ALA A 115 -14.22 11.98 8.80
N ARG A 116 -14.25 10.69 9.20
CA ARG A 116 -14.50 10.32 10.62
C ARG A 116 -13.35 10.75 11.54
N LEU A 117 -12.09 10.55 11.11
CA LEU A 117 -10.93 10.95 11.90
C LEU A 117 -10.79 12.48 11.95
N ASP A 118 -11.04 13.19 10.87
CA ASP A 118 -10.97 14.65 10.83
C ASP A 118 -12.05 15.31 11.71
N ALA A 119 -13.18 14.62 11.96
CA ALA A 119 -14.20 15.10 12.89
C ALA A 119 -13.72 15.13 14.36
N ILE A 120 -12.74 14.28 14.71
CA ILE A 120 -12.18 14.20 16.08
C ILE A 120 -10.73 14.71 16.17
N LEU A 121 -10.07 14.92 15.05
CA LEU A 121 -8.69 15.38 14.93
C LEU A 121 -8.62 16.57 13.94
N ALA A 122 -8.99 17.75 14.42
CA ALA A 122 -8.97 18.97 13.60
C ALA A 122 -7.57 19.25 13.01
N PRO A 123 -7.45 19.99 11.88
CA PRO A 123 -6.18 20.43 11.34
C PRO A 123 -5.32 21.14 12.39
N GLY A 124 -4.04 20.76 12.47
CA GLY A 124 -3.08 21.30 13.44
C GLY A 124 -3.16 20.68 14.84
N SER A 125 -4.19 19.90 15.18
CA SER A 125 -4.23 19.14 16.43
C SER A 125 -3.36 17.89 16.35
N ARG A 126 -2.81 17.47 17.49
CA ARG A 126 -2.11 16.19 17.63
C ARG A 126 -2.99 15.21 18.39
N PRO A 127 -2.98 13.91 18.07
CA PRO A 127 -3.68 12.93 18.86
C PRO A 127 -3.12 12.92 20.30
N ALA A 128 -4.00 13.06 21.27
CA ALA A 128 -3.67 13.09 22.70
C ALA A 128 -4.17 11.85 23.44
N GLU A 129 -5.18 11.17 22.87
CA GLU A 129 -5.86 10.04 23.49
C GLU A 129 -5.46 8.72 22.81
N ALA A 130 -5.39 7.64 23.60
CA ALA A 130 -5.09 6.30 23.10
C ALA A 130 -6.09 5.86 22.01
N ALA A 131 -7.37 6.21 22.15
CA ALA A 131 -8.42 5.92 21.16
C ALA A 131 -8.16 6.59 19.80
N GLN A 132 -7.64 7.83 19.80
CA GLN A 132 -7.27 8.56 18.58
C GLN A 132 -6.08 7.91 17.89
N LEU A 133 -5.05 7.53 18.65
CA LEU A 133 -3.88 6.82 18.12
C LEU A 133 -4.26 5.47 17.55
N GLN A 134 -5.11 4.72 18.25
CA GLN A 134 -5.63 3.44 17.75
C GLN A 134 -6.44 3.62 16.47
N ALA A 135 -7.27 4.64 16.36
CA ALA A 135 -8.05 4.92 15.15
C ALA A 135 -7.15 5.25 13.95
N ILE A 136 -6.04 6.00 14.16
CA ILE A 136 -5.03 6.28 13.12
C ILE A 136 -4.35 4.99 12.67
N ALA A 137 -3.86 4.16 13.62
CA ALA A 137 -3.22 2.89 13.31
C ALA A 137 -4.17 1.95 12.57
N SER A 138 -5.45 1.90 13.00
CA SER A 138 -6.48 1.08 12.37
C SER A 138 -6.76 1.53 10.93
N LEU A 139 -6.89 2.82 10.68
CA LEU A 139 -7.09 3.34 9.32
C LEU A 139 -5.89 2.97 8.43
N ALA A 140 -4.66 3.17 8.91
CA ALA A 140 -3.46 2.82 8.18
C ALA A 140 -3.39 1.31 7.88
N ALA A 141 -3.73 0.46 8.84
CA ALA A 141 -3.73 -1.00 8.69
C ALA A 141 -4.78 -1.48 7.68
N VAL A 142 -6.00 -0.92 7.74
CA VAL A 142 -7.07 -1.27 6.78
C VAL A 142 -6.69 -0.85 5.37
N ILE A 143 -6.19 0.37 5.16
CA ILE A 143 -5.76 0.81 3.84
C ILE A 143 -4.61 -0.06 3.32
N HIS A 144 -3.62 -0.35 4.17
CA HIS A 144 -2.51 -1.23 3.83
C HIS A 144 -3.02 -2.61 3.43
N GLY A 145 -3.88 -3.22 4.25
CA GLY A 145 -4.42 -4.57 4.02
C GLY A 145 -5.25 -4.65 2.74
N GLU A 146 -6.14 -3.68 2.50
CA GLU A 146 -6.92 -3.61 1.27
C GLU A 146 -6.04 -3.40 0.03
N TRP A 147 -5.00 -2.57 0.12
CA TRP A 147 -4.04 -2.42 -0.96
C TRP A 147 -3.31 -3.72 -1.28
N ILE A 148 -2.92 -4.46 -0.25
CA ILE A 148 -2.30 -5.79 -0.39
C ILE A 148 -3.31 -6.80 -0.96
N ARG A 149 -4.60 -6.75 -0.57
CA ARG A 149 -5.67 -7.60 -1.12
C ARG A 149 -5.88 -7.36 -2.62
N ILE A 150 -6.01 -6.10 -3.00
CA ILE A 150 -6.24 -5.72 -4.40
C ILE A 150 -5.01 -6.04 -5.24
N HIS A 151 -3.81 -5.77 -4.74
CA HIS A 151 -2.53 -5.98 -5.41
C HIS A 151 -2.48 -5.31 -6.79
N PRO A 152 -2.70 -3.97 -6.87
CA PRO A 152 -3.05 -3.32 -8.14
C PRO A 152 -1.91 -3.24 -9.15
N TYR A 153 -0.65 -3.35 -8.75
CA TYR A 153 0.50 -3.24 -9.65
C TYR A 153 1.13 -4.60 -9.98
N ALA A 154 1.91 -4.66 -11.05
CA ALA A 154 2.71 -5.85 -11.39
C ALA A 154 3.77 -6.15 -10.32
N ASN A 155 4.37 -5.10 -9.72
CA ASN A 155 5.29 -5.16 -8.57
C ASN A 155 5.12 -3.93 -7.67
N GLY A 156 5.78 -3.90 -6.51
CA GLY A 156 5.80 -2.72 -5.61
C GLY A 156 4.55 -2.53 -4.75
N ASN A 157 3.59 -3.45 -4.77
CA ASN A 157 2.35 -3.33 -4.01
C ASN A 157 2.59 -3.18 -2.51
N GLY A 158 3.47 -3.99 -1.91
CA GLY A 158 3.84 -3.86 -0.51
C GLY A 158 4.51 -2.53 -0.18
N ARG A 159 5.29 -1.96 -1.11
CA ARG A 159 5.89 -0.64 -0.94
C ARG A 159 4.83 0.44 -0.94
N THR A 160 3.92 0.42 -1.92
CA THR A 160 2.82 1.39 -1.99
C THR A 160 1.86 1.27 -0.80
N ALA A 161 1.58 0.05 -0.32
CA ALA A 161 0.79 -0.15 0.90
C ALA A 161 1.43 0.52 2.12
N ARG A 162 2.76 0.45 2.26
CA ARG A 162 3.48 1.13 3.33
C ARG A 162 3.57 2.65 3.14
N ILE A 163 3.59 3.13 1.89
CA ILE A 163 3.46 4.58 1.60
C ILE A 163 2.11 5.09 2.06
N TRP A 164 1.03 4.35 1.85
CA TRP A 164 -0.29 4.67 2.38
C TRP A 164 -0.27 4.79 3.92
N ALA A 165 0.35 3.84 4.62
CA ALA A 165 0.48 3.90 6.07
C ALA A 165 1.29 5.11 6.53
N ALA A 166 2.39 5.43 5.82
CA ALA A 166 3.20 6.62 6.09
C ALA A 166 2.40 7.91 5.84
N TRP A 167 1.61 7.99 4.77
CA TRP A 167 0.74 9.12 4.47
C TRP A 167 -0.30 9.35 5.58
N VAL A 168 -0.96 8.29 6.07
CA VAL A 168 -1.89 8.40 7.20
C VAL A 168 -1.18 8.93 8.44
N ALA A 169 -0.01 8.39 8.77
CA ALA A 169 0.79 8.84 9.93
C ALA A 169 1.12 10.33 9.83
N LEU A 170 1.66 10.77 8.69
CA LEU A 170 2.04 12.16 8.45
C LEU A 170 0.85 13.11 8.50
N ARG A 171 -0.30 12.72 7.92
CA ARG A 171 -1.53 13.51 7.94
C ARG A 171 -1.98 13.89 9.35
N TYR A 172 -1.83 12.98 10.31
CA TYR A 172 -2.25 13.18 11.69
C TYR A 172 -1.09 13.53 12.64
N GLY A 173 0.09 13.84 12.10
CA GLY A 173 1.23 14.33 12.87
C GLY A 173 1.83 13.29 13.82
N VAL A 174 1.62 11.98 13.55
CA VAL A 174 2.30 10.90 14.26
C VAL A 174 3.56 10.45 13.50
N PRO A 175 4.56 9.89 14.19
CA PRO A 175 5.73 9.33 13.52
C PRO A 175 5.35 8.26 12.50
N ILE A 176 6.14 8.12 11.43
CA ILE A 176 6.01 6.97 10.53
C ILE A 176 6.41 5.72 11.32
N PHE A 177 5.44 4.83 11.54
CA PHE A 177 5.61 3.63 12.37
C PHE A 177 5.78 2.34 11.57
N VAL A 178 5.55 2.39 10.24
CA VAL A 178 5.82 1.27 9.34
C VAL A 178 6.88 1.70 8.35
N SER A 179 8.07 1.10 8.40
CA SER A 179 9.16 1.42 7.48
C SER A 179 8.78 1.11 6.03
N VAL A 180 8.90 2.07 5.14
CA VAL A 180 8.58 1.88 3.70
C VAL A 180 9.70 1.12 2.99
N LYS A 181 10.96 1.50 3.23
CA LYS A 181 12.17 0.85 2.71
C LYS A 181 13.32 1.13 3.70
N PRO A 182 14.03 0.12 4.20
CA PRO A 182 13.79 -1.31 3.94
C PRO A 182 12.40 -1.77 4.40
N ARG A 183 11.90 -2.87 3.82
CA ARG A 183 10.66 -3.52 4.31
C ARG A 183 10.92 -4.02 5.75
N PRO A 184 9.90 -3.96 6.65
CA PRO A 184 10.00 -4.67 7.92
C PRO A 184 10.34 -6.14 7.66
N ASP A 185 11.39 -6.65 8.32
CA ASP A 185 11.87 -8.03 8.20
C ASP A 185 11.22 -8.99 9.21
N ASP A 186 10.41 -8.44 10.11
CA ASP A 186 9.65 -9.18 11.10
C ASP A 186 8.69 -10.18 10.42
N ILE A 187 8.73 -11.43 10.88
CA ILE A 187 7.82 -12.49 10.41
C ILE A 187 6.35 -12.12 10.64
N ALA A 188 6.04 -11.39 11.71
CA ALA A 188 4.68 -10.92 12.01
C ALA A 188 4.16 -9.99 10.90
N TYR A 189 5.01 -9.11 10.36
CA TYR A 189 4.64 -8.25 9.23
C TYR A 189 4.36 -9.07 7.96
N VAL A 190 5.18 -10.07 7.69
CA VAL A 190 4.99 -10.95 6.51
C VAL A 190 3.68 -11.72 6.62
N VAL A 191 3.40 -12.30 7.79
CA VAL A 191 2.17 -13.06 8.07
C VAL A 191 0.95 -12.15 7.99
N ALA A 192 0.97 -10.97 8.62
CA ALA A 192 -0.11 -10.00 8.58
C ALA A 192 -0.42 -9.51 7.15
N SER A 193 0.61 -9.26 6.35
CA SER A 193 0.45 -8.89 4.94
C SER A 193 -0.14 -10.04 4.12
N ALA A 194 0.34 -11.27 4.32
CA ALA A 194 -0.17 -12.44 3.61
C ALA A 194 -1.62 -12.77 3.98
N SER A 195 -2.04 -12.58 5.25
CA SER A 195 -3.43 -12.82 5.68
C SER A 195 -4.40 -11.81 5.05
N SER A 196 -3.92 -10.61 4.72
CA SER A 196 -4.72 -9.60 4.03
C SER A 196 -5.03 -9.95 2.57
N MET A 197 -4.33 -10.91 1.96
CA MET A 197 -4.66 -11.41 0.62
C MET A 197 -5.67 -12.55 0.70
N GLY A 198 -6.61 -12.53 -0.23
CA GLY A 198 -7.61 -13.57 -0.42
C GLY A 198 -7.29 -14.55 -1.55
N ARG A 199 -8.34 -15.17 -2.07
CA ARG A 199 -8.37 -16.07 -3.22
C ARG A 199 -9.69 -15.92 -3.97
N PRO A 200 -9.74 -16.28 -5.27
CA PRO A 200 -11.01 -16.42 -5.96
C PRO A 200 -11.97 -17.36 -5.21
N PRO A 201 -13.31 -17.17 -5.26
CA PRO A 201 -13.97 -16.16 -6.09
C PRO A 201 -14.14 -14.78 -5.47
N ASP A 202 -14.07 -14.65 -4.14
CA ASP A 202 -14.42 -13.43 -3.41
C ASP A 202 -13.21 -12.54 -3.04
N PHE A 203 -11.99 -13.07 -3.18
CA PHE A 203 -10.74 -12.40 -2.81
C PHE A 203 -10.73 -11.82 -1.38
N ARG A 204 -11.54 -12.40 -0.48
CA ARG A 204 -11.64 -11.91 0.89
C ARG A 204 -10.33 -12.13 1.65
N GLY A 205 -9.76 -11.05 2.17
CA GLY A 205 -8.62 -11.06 3.09
C GLY A 205 -9.06 -10.87 4.54
N ASP A 206 -8.15 -11.16 5.47
CA ASP A 206 -8.29 -10.89 6.89
C ASP A 206 -7.23 -9.88 7.33
N HIS A 207 -7.67 -8.68 7.76
CA HIS A 207 -6.79 -7.60 8.18
C HIS A 207 -6.57 -7.55 9.69
N SER A 208 -7.12 -8.48 10.47
CA SER A 208 -7.05 -8.49 11.94
C SER A 208 -5.61 -8.48 12.46
N LEU A 209 -4.72 -9.27 11.83
CA LEU A 209 -3.31 -9.29 12.18
C LEU A 209 -2.61 -7.97 11.86
N ALA A 210 -2.96 -7.33 10.75
CA ALA A 210 -2.42 -6.03 10.39
C ALA A 210 -2.88 -4.93 11.37
N LEU A 211 -4.14 -4.97 11.82
CA LEU A 211 -4.68 -4.04 12.82
C LEU A 211 -3.91 -4.11 14.14
N ASN A 212 -3.68 -5.30 14.66
CA ASN A 212 -2.93 -5.52 15.90
C ASN A 212 -1.48 -5.05 15.75
N LEU A 213 -0.80 -5.53 14.71
CA LEU A 213 0.60 -5.21 14.46
C LEU A 213 0.85 -3.71 14.30
N PHE A 214 0.00 -3.00 13.56
CA PHE A 214 0.17 -1.56 13.31
C PHE A 214 -0.05 -0.75 14.59
N THR A 215 -0.98 -1.18 15.45
CA THR A 215 -1.17 -0.61 16.78
C THR A 215 0.10 -0.76 17.63
N ASP A 216 0.67 -1.97 17.66
CA ASP A 216 1.89 -2.26 18.41
C ASP A 216 3.09 -1.45 17.88
N MET A 217 3.27 -1.39 16.55
CA MET A 217 4.32 -0.60 15.92
C MET A 217 4.21 0.89 16.26
N LEU A 218 2.99 1.46 16.24
CA LEU A 218 2.79 2.85 16.63
C LEU A 218 3.13 3.08 18.09
N VAL A 219 2.68 2.22 18.99
CA VAL A 219 3.01 2.31 20.43
C VAL A 219 4.53 2.22 20.66
N GLN A 220 5.23 1.33 19.96
CA GLN A 220 6.68 1.20 20.06
C GLN A 220 7.41 2.48 19.66
N VAL A 221 7.03 3.10 18.54
CA VAL A 221 7.66 4.33 18.05
C VAL A 221 7.39 5.52 18.97
N LEU A 222 6.21 5.57 19.61
CA LEU A 222 5.86 6.66 20.54
C LEU A 222 6.59 6.56 21.91
N ARG A 223 7.16 5.40 22.23
CA ARG A 223 7.95 5.18 23.47
C ARG A 223 9.43 5.52 23.32
N GLN A 224 9.92 5.74 22.11
CA GLN A 224 11.30 6.13 21.80
C GLN A 224 11.51 7.63 21.95
#